data_884202db4fee4a5258df620302915efc
#
_entry.id   884202db4fee4a5258df620302915efc
#
_cell.length_a   1.000
_cell.length_b   1.000
_cell.length_c   1.000
_cell.angle_alpha   90.00
_cell.angle_beta   90.00
_cell.angle_gamma   90.00
#
_symmetry.space_group_name_H-M   'P 1'
#
loop_
_entity.id
_entity.type
_entity.pdbx_description
1 polymer ?
#
loop_
_entity_poly.entity_id
_entity_poly.type
_entity_poly.pdbx_seq_one_letter_code
_entity_poly.pdbx_strand_id
1 'polypeptide(L)'
;MNLSLEADLLPKTHAGGGEADIVWKYEMTYEYPKHTLLIEATLADGQNQRRMEMVPVSRHLGDYCLAHHEDEAYCVFITTFLNNNVISDFRARRFMEYYNNAGTKYITGMKILPIQTTELKTLLRFDVKYPQIYKMLDVAYKTDGSPKEWYENSIVRETGMYNGQEI
;
A
#
# COMPACT_ATOMS: atom_id res chain seq x y z
N MET A 1 4.74 9.01 14.74
CA MET A 1 3.46 8.42 14.31
C MET A 1 3.26 7.11 15.06
N ASN A 2 2.21 6.99 15.84
CA ASN A 2 1.93 5.76 16.59
C ASN A 2 0.76 5.02 15.94
N LEU A 3 1.05 4.31 14.86
CA LEU A 3 0.04 3.55 14.11
C LEU A 3 -0.62 2.45 14.97
N SER A 4 0.10 1.96 15.99
CA SER A 4 -0.41 0.89 16.86
C SER A 4 -1.52 1.32 17.81
N LEU A 5 -1.69 2.63 18.07
CA LEU A 5 -2.77 3.13 18.93
C LEU A 5 -4.14 3.15 18.22
N GLU A 6 -4.12 3.12 16.89
CA GLU A 6 -5.33 3.18 16.07
C GLU A 6 -5.72 1.80 15.50
N ALA A 7 -4.81 0.85 15.57
CA ALA A 7 -5.06 -0.53 15.16
C ALA A 7 -5.65 -1.34 16.31
N ASP A 8 -6.61 -2.17 15.99
CA ASP A 8 -7.31 -3.03 16.96
C ASP A 8 -6.37 -4.05 17.63
N LEU A 9 -5.29 -4.38 16.98
CA LEU A 9 -4.28 -5.35 17.44
C LEU A 9 -2.88 -4.85 17.13
N LEU A 10 -1.90 -5.29 17.92
CA LEU A 10 -0.50 -5.17 17.56
C LEU A 10 -0.28 -5.79 16.17
N PRO A 11 0.52 -5.14 15.30
CA PRO A 11 0.78 -5.65 13.97
C PRO A 11 1.37 -7.05 14.05
N LYS A 12 0.87 -7.95 13.22
CA LYS A 12 1.47 -9.27 13.04
C LYS A 12 2.61 -9.12 12.04
N THR A 13 3.79 -9.58 12.44
CA THR A 13 4.95 -9.66 11.56
C THR A 13 5.15 -11.11 11.12
N HIS A 14 5.37 -11.31 9.84
CA HIS A 14 5.57 -12.63 9.24
C HIS A 14 6.95 -12.70 8.58
N ALA A 15 7.70 -13.71 8.90
CA ALA A 15 9.02 -13.96 8.34
C ALA A 15 8.98 -15.18 7.41
N GLY A 16 8.32 -15.08 6.27
CA GLY A 16 8.37 -16.16 5.28
C GLY A 16 7.16 -16.28 4.37
N GLY A 17 7.40 -16.24 3.14
CA GLY A 17 6.87 -16.83 1.91
C GLY A 17 5.37 -16.78 1.58
N GLY A 18 4.48 -16.46 2.49
CA GLY A 18 3.04 -16.58 2.23
C GLY A 18 2.16 -15.41 2.68
N GLU A 19 2.70 -14.49 3.48
CA GLU A 19 1.94 -13.38 4.04
C GLU A 19 2.77 -12.09 3.97
N ALA A 20 2.11 -10.93 4.04
CA ALA A 20 2.78 -9.64 4.08
C ALA A 20 3.69 -9.49 5.30
N ASP A 21 4.73 -8.66 5.20
CA ASP A 21 5.68 -8.41 6.29
C ASP A 21 4.98 -7.93 7.55
N ILE A 22 3.99 -7.03 7.39
CA ILE A 22 3.17 -6.53 8.51
C ILE A 22 1.70 -6.47 8.06
N VAL A 23 0.80 -6.90 8.93
CA VAL A 23 -0.64 -6.79 8.74
C VAL A 23 -1.24 -6.02 9.91
N TRP A 24 -1.87 -4.88 9.61
CA TRP A 24 -2.64 -4.09 10.57
C TRP A 24 -4.11 -4.07 10.21
N LYS A 25 -4.96 -4.36 11.20
CA LYS A 25 -6.42 -4.27 11.07
C LYS A 25 -6.91 -3.03 11.79
N TYR A 26 -7.72 -2.23 11.10
CA TYR A 26 -8.32 -1.03 11.63
C TYR A 26 -9.83 -1.19 11.70
N GLU A 27 -10.40 -0.97 12.89
CA GLU A 27 -11.83 -0.93 13.05
C GLU A 27 -12.41 0.39 12.51
N MET A 28 -13.69 0.38 12.23
CA MET A 28 -14.40 1.57 11.73
C MET A 28 -14.40 2.70 12.75
N THR A 29 -14.09 3.91 12.28
CA THR A 29 -14.24 5.16 13.02
C THR A 29 -15.12 6.13 12.23
N TYR A 30 -15.34 7.34 12.75
CA TYR A 30 -16.00 8.40 11.99
C TYR A 30 -15.11 8.98 10.85
N GLU A 31 -13.80 8.71 10.87
CA GLU A 31 -12.84 9.23 9.89
C GLU A 31 -12.51 8.23 8.77
N TYR A 32 -12.66 6.93 9.02
CA TYR A 32 -12.41 5.88 8.03
C TYR A 32 -13.23 4.61 8.29
N PRO A 33 -13.56 3.84 7.23
CA PRO A 33 -14.23 2.55 7.36
C PRO A 33 -13.29 1.48 7.94
N LYS A 34 -13.87 0.35 8.35
CA LYS A 34 -13.09 -0.85 8.67
C LYS A 34 -12.25 -1.26 7.46
N HIS A 35 -10.98 -1.52 7.68
CA HIS A 35 -10.06 -1.95 6.61
C HIS A 35 -8.79 -2.60 7.18
N THR A 36 -8.02 -3.21 6.29
CA THR A 36 -6.72 -3.79 6.62
C THR A 36 -5.63 -3.12 5.80
N LEU A 37 -4.51 -2.85 6.44
CA LEU A 37 -3.29 -2.34 5.82
C LEU A 37 -2.23 -3.44 5.85
N LEU A 38 -1.86 -3.94 4.68
CA LEU A 38 -0.70 -4.78 4.47
C LEU A 38 0.50 -3.89 4.18
N ILE A 39 1.64 -4.17 4.79
CA ILE A 39 2.88 -3.46 4.53
C ILE A 39 3.91 -4.47 4.04
N GLU A 40 4.51 -4.15 2.92
CA GLU A 40 5.62 -4.87 2.30
C GLU A 40 6.82 -3.95 2.19
N ALA A 41 7.97 -4.38 2.65
CA ALA A 41 9.18 -3.57 2.61
C ALA A 41 10.33 -4.32 1.95
N THR A 42 11.06 -3.65 1.05
CA THR A 42 12.18 -4.26 0.36
C THR A 42 13.38 -3.34 0.26
N LEU A 43 14.57 -3.94 0.30
CA LEU A 43 15.84 -3.30 -0.05
C LEU A 43 16.25 -3.57 -1.51
N ALA A 44 15.47 -4.40 -2.24
CA ALA A 44 15.74 -4.66 -3.64
C ALA A 44 15.57 -3.38 -4.48
N ASP A 45 16.42 -3.21 -5.46
CA ASP A 45 16.43 -2.07 -6.38
C ASP A 45 16.46 -2.49 -7.86
N GLY A 46 16.31 -1.52 -8.74
CA GLY A 46 16.42 -1.69 -10.18
C GLY A 46 15.53 -2.81 -10.73
N GLN A 47 16.10 -3.64 -11.61
CA GLN A 47 15.39 -4.76 -12.22
C GLN A 47 15.07 -5.88 -11.24
N ASN A 48 15.88 -6.04 -10.19
CA ASN A 48 15.65 -7.04 -9.16
C ASN A 48 14.38 -6.76 -8.38
N GLN A 49 14.08 -5.50 -8.07
CA GLN A 49 12.85 -5.10 -7.41
C GLN A 49 11.62 -5.59 -8.18
N ARG A 50 11.55 -5.34 -9.48
CA ARG A 50 10.45 -5.82 -10.32
C ARG A 50 10.33 -7.34 -10.32
N ARG A 51 11.46 -8.03 -10.51
CA ARG A 51 11.49 -9.49 -10.65
C ARG A 51 11.15 -10.22 -9.34
N MET A 52 11.60 -9.69 -8.22
CA MET A 52 11.48 -10.37 -6.92
C MET A 52 10.20 -10.00 -6.14
N GLU A 53 9.69 -8.77 -6.33
CA GLU A 53 8.66 -8.24 -5.44
C GLU A 53 7.26 -8.21 -6.05
N MET A 54 7.15 -8.08 -7.38
CA MET A 54 5.83 -7.88 -8.01
C MET A 54 4.87 -9.05 -7.80
N VAL A 55 5.36 -10.28 -7.91
CA VAL A 55 4.52 -11.47 -7.73
C VAL A 55 4.19 -11.70 -6.26
N PRO A 56 5.16 -11.71 -5.32
CA PRO A 56 4.87 -11.84 -3.90
C PRO A 56 3.88 -10.79 -3.38
N VAL A 57 4.12 -9.51 -3.62
CA VAL A 57 3.25 -8.41 -3.14
C VAL A 57 1.82 -8.55 -3.67
N SER A 58 1.68 -8.83 -4.97
CA SER A 58 0.35 -9.04 -5.58
C SER A 58 -0.34 -10.28 -5.01
N ARG A 59 0.41 -11.35 -4.76
CA ARG A 59 -0.11 -12.59 -4.17
C ARG A 59 -0.58 -12.36 -2.73
N HIS A 60 0.22 -11.72 -1.89
CA HIS A 60 -0.13 -11.49 -0.50
C HIS A 60 -1.42 -10.68 -0.36
N LEU A 61 -1.55 -9.57 -1.11
CA LEU A 61 -2.78 -8.80 -1.12
C LEU A 61 -3.95 -9.57 -1.75
N GLY A 62 -3.73 -10.23 -2.87
CA GLY A 62 -4.76 -10.98 -3.57
C GLY A 62 -5.32 -12.13 -2.74
N ASP A 63 -4.45 -12.94 -2.13
CA ASP A 63 -4.85 -14.03 -1.25
C ASP A 63 -5.56 -13.51 0.00
N TYR A 64 -5.08 -12.39 0.58
CA TYR A 64 -5.75 -11.74 1.69
C TYR A 64 -7.19 -11.32 1.32
N CYS A 65 -7.36 -10.61 0.21
CA CYS A 65 -8.68 -10.17 -0.26
C CYS A 65 -9.62 -11.34 -0.60
N LEU A 66 -9.10 -12.42 -1.15
CA LEU A 66 -9.89 -13.63 -1.44
C LEU A 66 -10.37 -14.33 -0.17
N ALA A 67 -9.56 -14.30 0.90
CA ALA A 67 -9.90 -14.88 2.19
C ALA A 67 -10.84 -13.98 3.03
N HIS A 68 -10.76 -12.64 2.82
CA HIS A 68 -11.47 -11.62 3.60
C HIS A 68 -12.25 -10.67 2.68
N HIS A 69 -13.05 -11.23 1.79
CA HIS A 69 -13.73 -10.50 0.70
C HIS A 69 -14.73 -9.42 1.16
N GLU A 70 -15.07 -9.36 2.43
CA GLU A 70 -15.93 -8.32 3.02
C GLU A 70 -15.12 -7.12 3.56
N ASP A 71 -13.81 -7.27 3.71
CA ASP A 71 -12.94 -6.23 4.27
C ASP A 71 -12.22 -5.47 3.15
N GLU A 72 -12.21 -4.16 3.24
CA GLU A 72 -11.35 -3.32 2.41
C GLU A 72 -9.88 -3.55 2.80
N ALA A 73 -9.00 -3.71 1.83
CA ALA A 73 -7.58 -3.90 2.08
C ALA A 73 -6.71 -3.06 1.13
N TYR A 74 -5.68 -2.46 1.71
CA TYR A 74 -4.61 -1.76 0.99
C TYR A 74 -3.29 -2.49 1.22
N CYS A 75 -2.41 -2.47 0.23
CA CYS A 75 -1.01 -2.83 0.41
C CYS A 75 -0.13 -1.61 0.18
N VAL A 76 0.67 -1.24 1.17
CA VAL A 76 1.70 -0.20 1.04
C VAL A 76 3.05 -0.89 0.82
N PHE A 77 3.61 -0.68 -0.36
CA PHE A 77 4.93 -1.19 -0.74
C PHE A 77 6.00 -0.15 -0.47
N ILE A 78 6.92 -0.44 0.44
CA ILE A 78 7.95 0.50 0.90
C ILE A 78 9.31 0.10 0.35
N THR A 79 10.00 1.06 -0.27
CA THR A 79 11.35 0.86 -0.82
C THR A 79 12.20 2.12 -0.71
N THR A 80 13.51 1.98 -0.80
CA THR A 80 14.43 3.14 -0.84
C THR A 80 14.44 3.83 -2.20
N PHE A 81 14.30 3.05 -3.27
CA PHE A 81 14.26 3.56 -4.64
C PHE A 81 13.21 2.80 -5.44
N LEU A 82 12.24 3.51 -5.99
CA LEU A 82 11.13 2.93 -6.72
C LEU A 82 11.42 2.87 -8.22
N ASN A 83 11.44 1.66 -8.79
CA ASN A 83 11.60 1.45 -10.22
C ASN A 83 10.33 1.84 -10.99
N ASN A 84 10.46 2.57 -12.10
CA ASN A 84 9.32 3.00 -12.91
C ASN A 84 8.46 1.84 -13.45
N ASN A 85 9.06 0.69 -13.74
CA ASN A 85 8.28 -0.48 -14.17
C ASN A 85 7.46 -1.06 -13.01
N VAL A 86 7.92 -0.94 -11.77
CA VAL A 86 7.16 -1.33 -10.57
C VAL A 86 5.96 -0.42 -10.38
N ILE A 87 6.12 0.89 -10.59
CA ILE A 87 5.00 1.85 -10.60
C ILE A 87 3.96 1.44 -11.65
N SER A 88 4.42 1.11 -12.86
CA SER A 88 3.55 0.69 -13.96
C SER A 88 2.79 -0.59 -13.63
N ASP A 89 3.48 -1.58 -13.08
CA ASP A 89 2.89 -2.86 -12.72
C ASP A 89 1.84 -2.70 -11.59
N PHE A 90 2.14 -1.93 -10.53
CA PHE A 90 1.17 -1.66 -9.46
C PHE A 90 -0.04 -0.87 -9.95
N ARG A 91 0.19 0.13 -10.80
CA ARG A 91 -0.92 0.88 -11.41
C ARG A 91 -1.82 -0.02 -12.24
N ALA A 92 -1.26 -0.94 -13.01
CA ALA A 92 -2.02 -1.89 -13.81
C ALA A 92 -2.87 -2.84 -12.95
N ARG A 93 -2.40 -3.23 -11.77
CA ARG A 93 -3.14 -4.11 -10.84
C ARG A 93 -4.50 -3.56 -10.41
N ARG A 94 -4.71 -2.26 -10.45
CA ARG A 94 -6.02 -1.63 -10.23
C ARG A 94 -7.09 -2.12 -11.20
N PHE A 95 -6.70 -2.54 -12.40
CA PHE A 95 -7.60 -2.92 -13.49
C PHE A 95 -7.56 -4.41 -13.81
N MET A 96 -6.72 -5.18 -13.12
CA MET A 96 -6.53 -6.60 -13.37
C MET A 96 -7.30 -7.45 -12.36
N GLU A 97 -7.70 -8.62 -12.83
CA GLU A 97 -8.24 -9.66 -11.98
C GLU A 97 -7.11 -10.48 -11.33
N TYR A 98 -7.33 -10.88 -10.10
CA TYR A 98 -6.47 -11.82 -9.38
C TYR A 98 -7.30 -13.05 -9.01
N TYR A 99 -6.84 -14.22 -9.40
CA TYR A 99 -7.51 -15.50 -9.19
C TYR A 99 -6.82 -16.31 -8.09
N ASN A 100 -7.61 -17.10 -7.36
CA ASN A 100 -7.05 -18.16 -6.52
C ASN A 100 -6.40 -19.25 -7.38
N ASN A 101 -5.58 -20.12 -6.78
CA ASN A 101 -4.87 -21.18 -7.48
C ASN A 101 -5.78 -22.14 -8.26
N ALA A 102 -7.02 -22.32 -7.84
CA ALA A 102 -8.00 -23.18 -8.52
C ALA A 102 -8.74 -22.45 -9.65
N GLY A 103 -8.54 -21.14 -9.84
CA GLY A 103 -9.23 -20.33 -10.85
C GLY A 103 -10.75 -20.20 -10.62
N THR A 104 -11.24 -20.50 -9.41
CA THR A 104 -12.68 -20.53 -9.10
C THR A 104 -13.19 -19.27 -8.42
N LYS A 105 -12.28 -18.48 -7.85
CA LYS A 105 -12.58 -17.20 -7.19
C LYS A 105 -11.61 -16.14 -7.69
N TYR A 106 -12.09 -14.92 -7.81
CA TYR A 106 -11.26 -13.80 -8.20
C TYR A 106 -11.70 -12.51 -7.49
N ILE A 107 -10.79 -11.55 -7.46
CA ILE A 107 -11.03 -10.16 -7.09
C ILE A 107 -10.58 -9.25 -8.24
N THR A 108 -11.11 -8.05 -8.29
CA THR A 108 -10.68 -7.00 -9.22
C THR A 108 -10.25 -5.78 -8.44
N GLY A 109 -9.23 -5.09 -8.94
CA GLY A 109 -8.88 -3.78 -8.39
C GLY A 109 -8.03 -3.81 -7.14
N MET A 110 -6.90 -4.51 -7.18
CA MET A 110 -5.94 -4.54 -6.07
C MET A 110 -5.39 -3.14 -5.75
N LYS A 111 -5.44 -2.77 -4.48
CA LYS A 111 -5.01 -1.46 -3.96
C LYS A 111 -3.56 -1.54 -3.46
N ILE A 112 -2.61 -1.53 -4.40
CA ILE A 112 -1.18 -1.52 -4.08
C ILE A 112 -0.63 -0.12 -4.33
N LEU A 113 -0.07 0.49 -3.29
CA LEU A 113 0.41 1.86 -3.28
C LEU A 113 1.89 1.91 -2.91
N PRO A 114 2.79 2.26 -3.84
CA PRO A 114 4.20 2.36 -3.55
C PRO A 114 4.52 3.66 -2.80
N ILE A 115 5.42 3.56 -1.82
CA ILE A 115 5.97 4.69 -1.07
C ILE A 115 7.49 4.53 -0.98
N GLN A 116 8.25 5.54 -1.32
CA GLN A 116 9.68 5.54 -1.02
C GLN A 116 9.94 5.94 0.44
N THR A 117 11.10 5.57 0.94
CA THR A 117 11.51 5.92 2.32
C THR A 117 11.60 7.44 2.53
N THR A 118 11.74 8.23 1.47
CA THR A 118 11.70 9.70 1.51
C THR A 118 10.31 10.22 1.89
N GLU A 119 9.25 9.71 1.27
CA GLU A 119 7.87 10.05 1.61
C GLU A 119 7.51 9.54 3.01
N LEU A 120 7.93 8.32 3.35
CA LEU A 120 7.70 7.76 4.68
C LEU A 120 8.38 8.61 5.77
N LYS A 121 9.62 9.04 5.56
CA LYS A 121 10.33 9.94 6.48
C LYS A 121 9.60 11.26 6.66
N THR A 122 9.03 11.82 5.59
CA THR A 122 8.21 13.04 5.65
C THR A 122 7.00 12.82 6.55
N LEU A 123 6.23 11.74 6.35
CA LEU A 123 5.07 11.44 7.19
C LEU A 123 5.45 11.29 8.68
N LEU A 124 6.57 10.65 8.96
CA LEU A 124 7.08 10.48 10.33
C LEU A 124 7.54 11.81 10.94
N ARG A 125 8.29 12.63 10.18
CA ARG A 125 8.80 13.93 10.63
C ARG A 125 7.69 14.87 11.05
N PHE A 126 6.60 14.90 10.32
CA PHE A 126 5.45 15.77 10.58
C PHE A 126 4.38 15.13 11.46
N ASP A 127 4.67 13.97 12.06
CA ASP A 127 3.75 13.24 12.96
C ASP A 127 2.33 13.10 12.36
N VAL A 128 2.26 12.78 11.06
CA VAL A 128 1.00 12.66 10.34
C VAL A 128 0.16 11.55 10.96
N LYS A 129 -1.07 11.86 11.32
CA LYS A 129 -1.97 10.92 11.99
C LYS A 129 -2.61 9.96 11.00
N TYR A 130 -3.02 8.80 11.49
CA TYR A 130 -3.51 7.72 10.62
C TYR A 130 -4.73 8.11 9.76
N PRO A 131 -5.74 8.84 10.23
CA PRO A 131 -6.84 9.29 9.37
C PRO A 131 -6.38 10.05 8.12
N GLN A 132 -5.33 10.87 8.26
CA GLN A 132 -4.73 11.60 7.13
C GLN A 132 -4.00 10.63 6.18
N ILE A 133 -3.33 9.61 6.73
CA ILE A 133 -2.68 8.56 5.93
C ILE A 133 -3.73 7.76 5.17
N TYR A 134 -4.81 7.33 5.83
CA TYR A 134 -5.89 6.62 5.16
C TYR A 134 -6.48 7.44 4.00
N LYS A 135 -6.77 8.72 4.25
CA LYS A 135 -7.25 9.63 3.20
C LYS A 135 -6.27 9.74 2.03
N MET A 136 -4.97 9.82 2.31
CA MET A 136 -3.92 9.82 1.29
C MET A 136 -3.95 8.52 0.46
N LEU A 137 -4.07 7.35 1.10
CA LEU A 137 -4.14 6.07 0.41
C LEU A 137 -5.38 5.98 -0.49
N ASP A 138 -6.54 6.40 0.01
CA ASP A 138 -7.80 6.39 -0.73
C ASP A 138 -7.77 7.35 -1.93
N VAL A 139 -7.27 8.57 -1.74
CA VAL A 139 -7.07 9.55 -2.82
C VAL A 139 -6.09 9.00 -3.86
N ALA A 140 -4.96 8.47 -3.41
CA ALA A 140 -3.96 7.89 -4.31
C ALA A 140 -4.54 6.75 -5.15
N TYR A 141 -5.28 5.84 -4.56
CA TYR A 141 -5.92 4.75 -5.30
C TYR A 141 -6.89 5.28 -6.36
N LYS A 142 -7.66 6.32 -6.06
CA LYS A 142 -8.68 6.91 -6.95
C LYS A 142 -8.11 7.84 -8.02
N THR A 143 -6.90 8.34 -7.84
CA THR A 143 -6.25 9.25 -8.80
C THR A 143 -6.03 8.57 -10.14
N ASP A 144 -6.38 9.25 -11.22
CA ASP A 144 -6.18 8.80 -12.59
C ASP A 144 -4.85 9.32 -13.18
N GLY A 145 -4.53 8.88 -14.38
CA GLY A 145 -3.33 9.26 -15.12
C GLY A 145 -2.47 8.06 -15.53
N SER A 146 -1.44 8.34 -16.30
CA SER A 146 -0.39 7.37 -16.61
C SER A 146 0.31 6.92 -15.31
N PRO A 147 1.02 5.79 -15.30
CA PRO A 147 1.67 5.32 -14.08
C PRO A 147 2.53 6.37 -13.38
N LYS A 148 3.31 7.13 -14.12
CA LYS A 148 4.15 8.20 -13.59
C LYS A 148 3.32 9.37 -13.04
N GLU A 149 2.36 9.87 -13.81
CA GLU A 149 1.46 10.95 -13.38
C GLU A 149 0.64 10.53 -12.16
N TRP A 150 0.16 9.29 -12.13
CA TRP A 150 -0.52 8.75 -10.98
C TRP A 150 0.34 8.81 -9.71
N TYR A 151 1.58 8.34 -9.76
CA TYR A 151 2.48 8.34 -8.62
C TYR A 151 2.84 9.78 -8.18
N GLU A 152 3.19 10.66 -9.13
CA GLU A 152 3.56 12.04 -8.85
C GLU A 152 2.39 12.88 -8.32
N ASN A 153 1.20 12.73 -8.89
CA ASN A 153 0.01 13.50 -8.51
C ASN A 153 -0.76 12.93 -7.32
N SER A 154 -0.37 11.77 -6.80
CA SER A 154 -0.96 11.16 -5.61
C SER A 154 0.05 11.08 -4.47
N ILE A 155 0.86 10.03 -4.41
CA ILE A 155 1.75 9.79 -3.26
C ILE A 155 2.76 10.93 -3.05
N VAL A 156 3.47 11.33 -4.10
CA VAL A 156 4.50 12.38 -4.01
C VAL A 156 3.88 13.73 -3.65
N ARG A 157 2.78 14.09 -4.31
CA ARG A 157 2.06 15.34 -4.06
C ARG A 157 1.49 15.41 -2.64
N GLU A 158 0.76 14.37 -2.22
CA GLU A 158 0.11 14.34 -0.90
C GLU A 158 1.14 14.39 0.24
N THR A 159 2.26 13.67 0.11
CA THR A 159 3.34 13.73 1.09
C THR A 159 4.09 15.07 1.03
N GLY A 160 4.25 15.64 -0.16
CA GLY A 160 4.90 16.94 -0.37
C GLY A 160 4.16 18.12 0.27
N MET A 161 2.83 18.02 0.46
CA MET A 161 2.06 19.06 1.15
C MET A 161 2.53 19.31 2.58
N TYR A 162 3.06 18.28 3.25
CA TYR A 162 3.61 18.41 4.60
C TYR A 162 4.95 19.16 4.60
N ASN A 163 5.77 19.03 3.56
CA ASN A 163 7.04 19.76 3.45
C ASN A 163 6.85 21.26 3.24
N GLY A 164 5.73 21.70 2.64
CA GLY A 164 5.40 23.11 2.44
C GLY A 164 4.83 23.81 3.68
N GLN A 165 4.64 23.11 4.78
CA GLN A 165 4.13 23.62 6.05
C GLN A 165 5.26 23.96 7.06
N GLU A 166 6.50 24.12 6.61
CA GLU A 166 7.54 24.69 7.47
C GLU A 166 7.16 26.14 7.79
N ILE A 167 6.68 26.31 9.04
CA ILE A 167 6.41 27.60 9.69
C ILE A 167 7.73 28.22 10.14
#